data_2eca33911677de40b08e1a4197483f34
#
_entry.id   2eca33911677de40b08e1a4197483f34
#
_cell.length_a   1.000
_cell.length_b   1.000
_cell.length_c   1.000
_cell.angle_alpha   90.00
_cell.angle_beta   90.00
_cell.angle_gamma   90.00
#
_symmetry.space_group_name_H-M   'P 1'
#
loop_
_entity.id
_entity.type
_entity.pdbx_description
1 polymer ?
#
loop_
_entity_poly.entity_id
_entity_poly.type
_entity_poly.pdbx_seq_one_letter_code
_entity_poly.pdbx_strand_id
1 'polypeptide(L)'
;MNISKKVKKRKTEYFNPARSHTCHELGNRIVELIHDMEGYGKDIIVICIGTDRATGDALGPLVGDYILAHDTAYQVAGTLEYPVHALNIRDTIDHIYEDFDDPFVIAVDASLGMSKDMGMVTITNSHLFPGKGVNKKLPAIGDMSITG
;
A
#
# COMPACT_ATOMS: atom_id res chain seq x y z
N MET A 1 -17.57 1.69 28.26
CA MET A 1 -18.39 2.24 27.18
C MET A 1 -17.94 1.60 25.87
N ASN A 2 -18.72 0.66 25.36
CA ASN A 2 -18.36 -0.07 24.13
C ASN A 2 -18.64 0.83 22.93
N ILE A 3 -17.64 1.54 22.43
CA ILE A 3 -17.74 2.21 21.13
C ILE A 3 -17.57 1.11 20.10
N SER A 4 -18.69 0.61 19.60
CA SER A 4 -18.75 -0.26 18.44
C SER A 4 -17.99 0.43 17.31
N LYS A 5 -16.75 -0.01 17.01
CA LYS A 5 -16.05 0.39 15.79
C LYS A 5 -16.96 -0.01 14.64
N LYS A 6 -17.61 0.97 14.02
CA LYS A 6 -18.37 0.77 12.78
C LYS A 6 -17.37 0.19 11.76
N VAL A 7 -17.47 -1.09 11.49
CA VAL A 7 -16.69 -1.73 10.43
C VAL A 7 -17.05 -1.02 9.13
N LYS A 8 -16.18 -0.11 8.68
CA LYS A 8 -16.39 0.58 7.41
C LYS A 8 -16.39 -0.47 6.31
N LYS A 9 -17.42 -0.47 5.47
CA LYS A 9 -17.53 -1.40 4.34
C LYS A 9 -16.30 -1.22 3.45
N ARG A 10 -15.65 -2.32 3.07
CA ARG A 10 -14.55 -2.33 2.11
C ARG A 10 -14.99 -1.66 0.81
N LYS A 11 -14.22 -0.68 0.38
CA LYS A 11 -14.46 0.07 -0.86
C LYS A 11 -13.16 0.18 -1.64
N THR A 12 -13.22 -0.13 -2.93
CA THR A 12 -12.13 0.08 -3.89
C THR A 12 -12.51 1.19 -4.85
N GLU A 13 -11.62 2.13 -5.06
CA GLU A 13 -11.77 3.26 -5.97
C GLU A 13 -10.68 3.16 -7.05
N TYR A 14 -11.04 3.50 -8.29
CA TYR A 14 -10.20 3.35 -9.47
C TYR A 14 -9.81 4.71 -10.03
N PHE A 15 -8.54 4.88 -10.38
CA PHE A 15 -7.97 6.12 -10.90
C PHE A 15 -7.24 5.83 -12.21
N ASN A 16 -7.55 6.61 -13.25
CA ASN A 16 -6.89 6.48 -14.54
C ASN A 16 -5.64 7.37 -14.60
N PRO A 17 -4.41 6.83 -14.57
CA PRO A 17 -3.19 7.63 -14.54
C PRO A 17 -2.94 8.41 -15.85
N ALA A 18 -3.64 8.10 -16.93
CA ALA A 18 -3.54 8.85 -18.19
C ALA A 18 -4.24 10.22 -18.14
N ARG A 19 -5.06 10.50 -17.13
CA ARG A 19 -5.71 11.80 -16.96
C ARG A 19 -4.80 12.78 -16.23
N SER A 20 -4.73 14.02 -16.69
CA SER A 20 -3.82 15.06 -16.17
C SER A 20 -4.00 15.38 -14.67
N HIS A 21 -5.20 15.21 -14.12
CA HIS A 21 -5.52 15.54 -12.74
C HIS A 21 -5.44 14.33 -11.77
N THR A 22 -5.20 13.14 -12.27
CA THR A 22 -5.28 11.90 -11.47
C THR A 22 -4.30 11.89 -10.31
N CYS A 23 -3.07 12.36 -10.50
CA CYS A 23 -2.09 12.38 -9.39
C CYS A 23 -2.59 13.24 -8.21
N HIS A 24 -3.19 14.39 -8.51
CA HIS A 24 -3.75 15.28 -7.49
C HIS A 24 -4.98 14.68 -6.81
N GLU A 25 -5.90 14.12 -7.58
CA GLU A 25 -7.08 13.43 -7.07
C GLU A 25 -6.71 12.23 -6.18
N LEU A 26 -5.75 11.43 -6.63
CA LEU A 26 -5.22 10.28 -5.89
C LEU A 26 -4.59 10.72 -4.57
N GLY A 27 -3.74 11.75 -4.59
CA GLY A 27 -3.10 12.30 -3.39
C GLY A 27 -4.12 12.81 -2.37
N ASN A 28 -5.09 13.60 -2.81
CA ASN A 28 -6.17 14.09 -1.93
C ASN A 28 -6.96 12.92 -1.33
N ARG A 29 -7.27 11.90 -2.13
CA ARG A 29 -8.02 10.74 -1.65
C ARG A 29 -7.25 9.91 -0.63
N ILE A 30 -5.94 9.79 -0.79
CA ILE A 30 -5.08 9.14 0.22
C ILE A 30 -5.17 9.87 1.55
N VAL A 31 -5.01 11.20 1.54
CA VAL A 31 -5.09 12.02 2.76
C VAL A 31 -6.46 11.91 3.44
N GLU A 32 -7.55 11.99 2.67
CA GLU A 32 -8.91 11.81 3.19
C GLU A 32 -9.09 10.44 3.84
N LEU A 33 -8.61 9.36 3.21
CA LEU A 33 -8.72 8.02 3.76
C LEU A 33 -7.88 7.83 5.03
N ILE A 34 -6.66 8.38 5.09
CA ILE A 34 -5.86 8.37 6.31
C ILE A 34 -6.64 9.02 7.46
N HIS A 35 -7.25 10.19 7.20
CA HIS A 35 -8.08 10.87 8.20
C HIS A 35 -9.30 10.04 8.60
N ASP A 36 -10.06 9.55 7.62
CA ASP A 36 -11.28 8.77 7.83
C ASP A 36 -11.04 7.44 8.56
N MET A 37 -9.83 6.91 8.44
CA MET A 37 -9.41 5.64 9.04
C MET A 37 -8.61 5.83 10.33
N GLU A 38 -8.67 7.04 10.93
CA GLU A 38 -8.01 7.36 12.20
C GLU A 38 -6.48 7.28 12.14
N GLY A 39 -5.89 7.47 10.94
CA GLY A 39 -4.44 7.49 10.74
C GLY A 39 -3.79 8.85 11.01
N TYR A 40 -4.59 9.88 11.23
CA TYR A 40 -4.07 11.21 11.50
C TYR A 40 -3.32 11.26 12.83
N GLY A 41 -2.10 11.82 12.80
CA GLY A 41 -1.22 11.90 13.96
C GLY A 41 -0.43 10.63 14.27
N LYS A 42 -0.58 9.58 13.45
CA LYS A 42 0.23 8.35 13.54
C LYS A 42 1.45 8.43 12.63
N ASP A 43 2.44 7.59 12.91
CA ASP A 43 3.54 7.35 11.99
C ASP A 43 2.98 6.67 10.73
N ILE A 44 3.22 7.25 9.56
CA ILE A 44 2.80 6.70 8.27
C ILE A 44 3.93 5.84 7.72
N ILE A 45 3.66 4.56 7.56
CA ILE A 45 4.61 3.59 7.00
C ILE A 45 4.09 3.11 5.64
N VAL A 46 4.90 3.21 4.60
CA VAL A 46 4.57 2.71 3.28
C VAL A 46 5.34 1.42 3.02
N ILE A 47 4.63 0.30 2.90
CA ILE A 47 5.22 -1.00 2.53
C ILE A 47 5.02 -1.18 1.03
N CYS A 48 6.12 -1.15 0.28
CA CYS A 48 6.16 -1.30 -1.16
C CYS A 48 6.58 -2.72 -1.51
N ILE A 49 5.63 -3.53 -1.98
CA ILE A 49 5.81 -4.97 -2.19
C ILE A 49 6.17 -5.25 -3.65
N GLY A 50 7.11 -6.14 -3.87
CA GLY A 50 7.50 -6.60 -5.20
C GLY A 50 9.00 -6.74 -5.38
N THR A 51 9.40 -7.02 -6.63
CA THR A 51 10.79 -7.18 -7.03
C THR A 51 10.99 -6.76 -8.50
N ASP A 52 12.16 -6.24 -8.83
CA ASP A 52 12.54 -5.92 -10.21
C ASP A 52 12.95 -7.15 -11.05
N ARG A 53 13.06 -8.32 -10.41
CA ARG A 53 13.34 -9.59 -11.12
C ARG A 53 12.23 -10.00 -12.09
N ALA A 54 11.02 -9.49 -11.89
CA ALA A 54 9.90 -9.62 -12.80
C ALA A 54 9.34 -8.23 -13.09
N THR A 55 9.32 -7.82 -14.37
CA THR A 55 8.89 -6.48 -14.78
C THR A 55 7.47 -6.14 -14.28
N GLY A 56 6.56 -7.12 -14.28
CA GLY A 56 5.20 -6.94 -13.79
C GLY A 56 5.07 -6.83 -12.27
N ASP A 57 6.16 -6.96 -11.53
CA ASP A 57 6.18 -6.95 -10.05
C ASP A 57 7.07 -5.81 -9.49
N ALA A 58 7.49 -4.88 -10.34
CA ALA A 58 8.43 -3.84 -9.98
C ALA A 58 7.77 -2.55 -9.44
N LEU A 59 6.46 -2.42 -9.52
CA LEU A 59 5.75 -1.19 -9.14
C LEU A 59 6.06 -0.78 -7.69
N GLY A 60 5.93 -1.70 -6.74
CA GLY A 60 6.19 -1.42 -5.33
C GLY A 60 7.60 -0.85 -5.09
N PRO A 61 8.66 -1.57 -5.43
CA PRO A 61 10.04 -1.08 -5.26
C PRO A 61 10.33 0.26 -5.94
N LEU A 62 9.79 0.49 -7.14
CA LEU A 62 9.94 1.78 -7.85
C LEU A 62 9.26 2.93 -7.10
N VAL A 63 8.08 2.70 -6.56
CA VAL A 63 7.37 3.69 -5.72
C VAL A 63 8.16 3.96 -4.45
N GLY A 64 8.70 2.92 -3.80
CA GLY A 64 9.53 3.06 -2.61
C GLY A 64 10.77 3.93 -2.84
N ASP A 65 11.52 3.67 -3.90
CA ASP A 65 12.68 4.48 -4.28
C ASP A 65 12.28 5.93 -4.58
N TYR A 66 11.16 6.13 -5.27
CA TYR A 66 10.68 7.47 -5.60
C TYR A 66 10.33 8.28 -4.35
N ILE A 67 9.63 7.68 -3.40
CA ILE A 67 9.26 8.35 -2.13
C ILE A 67 10.54 8.73 -1.37
N LEU A 68 11.48 7.80 -1.20
CA LEU A 68 12.74 8.07 -0.48
C LEU A 68 13.58 9.17 -1.13
N ALA A 69 13.53 9.30 -2.45
CA ALA A 69 14.27 10.33 -3.17
C ALA A 69 13.64 11.74 -3.07
N HIS A 70 12.33 11.84 -2.80
CA HIS A 70 11.59 13.10 -2.91
C HIS A 70 10.93 13.55 -1.59
N ASP A 71 10.68 12.63 -0.67
CA ASP A 71 10.03 12.94 0.61
C ASP A 71 10.61 12.07 1.72
N THR A 72 11.05 12.73 2.79
CA THR A 72 11.61 12.08 3.97
C THR A 72 10.66 12.04 5.17
N ALA A 73 9.44 12.55 5.01
CA ALA A 73 8.43 12.56 6.07
C ALA A 73 7.82 11.18 6.33
N TYR A 74 7.93 10.28 5.35
CA TYR A 74 7.36 8.93 5.45
C TYR A 74 8.44 7.88 5.63
N GLN A 75 8.11 6.83 6.39
CA GLN A 75 8.94 5.64 6.47
C GLN A 75 8.55 4.69 5.33
N VAL A 76 9.55 4.15 4.65
CA VAL A 76 9.33 3.25 3.51
C VAL A 76 10.05 1.93 3.74
N ALA A 77 9.35 0.83 3.55
CA ALA A 77 9.91 -0.51 3.46
C ALA A 77 9.66 -1.07 2.06
N GLY A 78 10.69 -1.49 1.37
CA GLY A 78 10.62 -2.02 0.00
C GLY A 78 11.10 -1.01 -1.04
N THR A 79 12.30 -1.26 -1.53
CA THR A 79 12.99 -0.50 -2.59
C THR A 79 13.58 -1.48 -3.60
N LEU A 80 14.19 -0.99 -4.67
CA LEU A 80 14.93 -1.84 -5.61
C LEU A 80 16.14 -2.51 -4.95
N GLU A 81 16.83 -1.78 -4.07
CA GLU A 81 18.00 -2.29 -3.35
C GLU A 81 17.60 -3.26 -2.23
N TYR A 82 16.53 -2.94 -1.50
CA TYR A 82 16.02 -3.74 -0.37
C TYR A 82 14.55 -4.09 -0.58
N PRO A 83 14.24 -5.01 -1.51
CA PRO A 83 12.86 -5.32 -1.85
C PRO A 83 12.14 -6.09 -0.75
N VAL A 84 10.85 -5.82 -0.59
CA VAL A 84 9.93 -6.58 0.25
C VAL A 84 9.12 -7.53 -0.63
N HIS A 85 9.24 -8.82 -0.37
CA HIS A 85 8.65 -9.89 -1.17
C HIS A 85 8.17 -11.05 -0.29
N ALA A 86 7.60 -12.07 -0.89
CA ALA A 86 6.98 -13.19 -0.19
C ALA A 86 7.86 -13.90 0.86
N LEU A 87 9.18 -13.84 0.72
CA LEU A 87 10.10 -14.52 1.64
C LEU A 87 10.44 -13.71 2.89
N ASN A 88 10.37 -12.37 2.83
CA ASN A 88 10.77 -11.49 3.94
C ASN A 88 9.63 -10.61 4.47
N ILE A 89 8.45 -10.65 3.88
CA ILE A 89 7.35 -9.76 4.21
C ILE A 89 6.87 -9.90 5.66
N ARG A 90 6.91 -11.11 6.22
CA ARG A 90 6.55 -11.34 7.64
C ARG A 90 7.51 -10.64 8.57
N ASP A 91 8.79 -10.86 8.37
CA ASP A 91 9.86 -10.25 9.18
C ASP A 91 9.81 -8.72 9.05
N THR A 92 9.53 -8.20 7.85
CA THR A 92 9.38 -6.76 7.63
C THR A 92 8.21 -6.18 8.42
N ILE A 93 7.07 -6.85 8.42
CA ILE A 93 5.88 -6.43 9.19
C ILE A 93 6.18 -6.47 10.69
N ASP A 94 6.77 -7.55 11.17
CA ASP A 94 7.10 -7.72 12.58
C ASP A 94 8.02 -6.59 13.06
N HIS A 95 9.08 -6.25 12.33
CA HIS A 95 9.98 -5.14 12.64
C HIS A 95 9.25 -3.78 12.66
N ILE A 96 8.33 -3.54 11.73
CA ILE A 96 7.57 -2.29 11.71
C ILE A 96 6.74 -2.13 13.00
N TYR A 97 6.04 -3.18 13.43
CA TYR A 97 5.24 -3.12 14.64
C TYR A 97 6.05 -3.22 15.94
N GLU A 98 7.31 -3.63 15.88
CA GLU A 98 8.27 -3.51 16.98
C GLU A 98 8.83 -2.09 17.11
N ASP A 99 9.11 -1.42 15.99
CA ASP A 99 9.77 -0.11 15.95
C ASP A 99 8.78 1.07 16.13
N PHE A 100 7.51 0.89 15.74
CA PHE A 100 6.50 1.95 15.76
C PHE A 100 5.28 1.54 16.60
N ASP A 101 4.85 2.45 17.48
CA ASP A 101 3.66 2.26 18.28
C ASP A 101 2.40 2.67 17.49
N ASP A 102 1.55 1.70 17.20
CA ASP A 102 0.29 1.87 16.45
C ASP A 102 0.44 2.66 15.13
N PRO A 103 1.35 2.27 14.21
CA PRO A 103 1.54 2.97 12.95
C PRO A 103 0.33 2.83 12.03
N PHE A 104 0.16 3.79 11.12
CA PHE A 104 -0.77 3.64 9.99
C PHE A 104 0.00 3.13 8.77
N VAL A 105 -0.35 1.94 8.31
CA VAL A 105 0.39 1.25 7.26
C VAL A 105 -0.34 1.29 5.93
N ILE A 106 0.33 1.77 4.90
CA ILE A 106 -0.13 1.79 3.50
C ILE A 106 0.65 0.72 2.73
N ALA A 107 -0.06 -0.26 2.17
CA ALA A 107 0.56 -1.28 1.34
C ALA A 107 0.46 -0.88 -0.15
N VAL A 108 1.58 -0.98 -0.87
CA VAL A 108 1.65 -0.72 -2.32
C VAL A 108 2.14 -1.99 -3.02
N ASP A 109 1.42 -2.44 -4.04
CA ASP A 109 1.76 -3.66 -4.79
C ASP A 109 1.29 -3.57 -6.25
N ALA A 110 1.93 -4.33 -7.12
CA ALA A 110 1.39 -4.60 -8.45
C ALA A 110 0.24 -5.62 -8.35
N SER A 111 -0.81 -5.44 -9.12
CA SER A 111 -1.94 -6.36 -9.11
C SER A 111 -2.34 -6.83 -10.49
N LEU A 112 -2.76 -8.09 -10.56
CA LEU A 112 -3.45 -8.62 -11.73
C LEU A 112 -4.94 -8.27 -11.60
N GLY A 113 -5.35 -7.22 -12.30
CA GLY A 113 -6.75 -6.81 -12.39
C GLY A 113 -7.51 -7.52 -13.51
N MET A 114 -8.80 -7.21 -13.64
CA MET A 114 -9.58 -7.60 -14.83
C MET A 114 -9.13 -6.77 -16.03
N SER A 115 -9.27 -7.32 -17.25
CA SER A 115 -8.84 -6.64 -18.49
C SER A 115 -9.38 -5.22 -18.65
N LYS A 116 -10.60 -4.94 -18.15
CA LYS A 116 -11.22 -3.61 -18.17
C LYS A 116 -10.53 -2.59 -17.26
N ASP A 117 -9.83 -3.05 -16.24
CA ASP A 117 -9.18 -2.22 -15.22
C ASP A 117 -7.65 -2.14 -15.44
N MET A 118 -7.17 -2.70 -16.55
CA MET A 118 -5.75 -2.72 -16.89
C MET A 118 -5.20 -1.28 -17.01
N GLY A 119 -4.09 -1.02 -16.34
CA GLY A 119 -3.46 0.31 -16.30
C GLY A 119 -4.10 1.29 -15.34
N MET A 120 -5.11 0.89 -14.57
CA MET A 120 -5.70 1.70 -13.51
C MET A 120 -4.91 1.57 -12.21
N VAL A 121 -4.85 2.67 -11.45
CA VAL A 121 -4.41 2.64 -10.05
C VAL A 121 -5.65 2.49 -9.16
N THR A 122 -5.58 1.64 -8.15
CA THR A 122 -6.69 1.47 -7.21
C THR A 122 -6.29 1.88 -5.80
N ILE A 123 -7.23 2.42 -5.04
CA ILE A 123 -7.14 2.57 -3.58
C ILE A 123 -8.23 1.74 -2.94
N THR A 124 -7.88 0.98 -1.90
CA THR A 124 -8.83 0.23 -1.09
C THR A 124 -8.64 0.58 0.39
N ASN A 125 -9.72 0.91 1.08
CA ASN A 125 -9.75 1.18 2.52
C ASN A 125 -9.71 -0.10 3.36
N SER A 126 -8.80 -1.01 3.03
CA SER A 126 -8.66 -2.32 3.67
C SER A 126 -7.28 -2.89 3.39
N HIS A 127 -6.96 -3.94 4.13
CA HIS A 127 -5.73 -4.71 3.96
C HIS A 127 -5.53 -5.17 2.52
N LEU A 128 -4.27 -5.21 2.11
CA LEU A 128 -3.80 -5.94 0.95
C LEU A 128 -3.62 -7.42 1.30
N PHE A 129 -3.99 -8.29 0.38
CA PHE A 129 -3.70 -9.72 0.45
C PHE A 129 -2.70 -10.08 -0.66
N PRO A 130 -1.38 -9.97 -0.39
CA PRO A 130 -0.37 -10.22 -1.41
C PRO A 130 -0.37 -11.69 -1.84
N GLY A 131 0.02 -11.94 -3.09
CA GLY A 131 0.11 -13.31 -3.61
C GLY A 131 -1.21 -14.03 -3.86
N LYS A 132 -2.33 -13.31 -3.93
CA LYS A 132 -3.66 -13.89 -4.21
C LYS A 132 -3.73 -14.65 -5.53
N GLY A 133 -2.79 -14.38 -6.46
CA GLY A 133 -2.65 -15.11 -7.73
C GLY A 133 -1.68 -16.30 -7.71
N VAL A 134 -0.96 -16.56 -6.61
CA VAL A 134 0.12 -17.57 -6.53
C VAL A 134 -0.01 -18.51 -5.35
N ASN A 135 -1.18 -18.88 -4.90
CA ASN A 135 -1.46 -19.93 -3.90
C ASN A 135 -0.61 -19.87 -2.60
N LYS A 136 -0.06 -18.70 -2.24
CA LYS A 136 0.71 -18.51 -1.00
C LYS A 136 -0.16 -17.81 0.03
N LYS A 137 -0.27 -18.41 1.22
CA LYS A 137 -0.91 -17.79 2.38
C LYS A 137 0.05 -16.77 3.01
N LEU A 138 0.07 -15.56 2.47
CA LEU A 138 0.77 -14.43 3.06
C LEU A 138 -0.17 -13.66 4.00
N PRO A 139 0.37 -12.95 5.03
CA PRO A 139 -0.46 -12.16 5.92
C PRO A 139 -1.18 -11.03 5.18
N ALA A 140 -2.31 -10.61 5.70
CA ALA A 140 -2.95 -9.35 5.30
C ALA A 140 -2.10 -8.17 5.74
N ILE A 141 -1.90 -7.18 4.86
CA ILE A 141 -0.94 -6.09 5.09
C ILE A 141 -1.62 -4.75 4.97
N GLY A 142 -1.25 -3.87 5.90
CA GLY A 142 -1.63 -2.48 5.90
C GLY A 142 -3.05 -2.22 6.40
N ASP A 143 -3.31 -0.96 6.66
CA ASP A 143 -4.66 -0.45 6.96
C ASP A 143 -5.38 -0.09 5.66
N MET A 144 -4.63 0.43 4.70
CA MET A 144 -5.06 0.83 3.36
C MET A 144 -4.13 0.21 2.32
N SER A 145 -4.63 -0.02 1.11
CA SER A 145 -3.83 -0.55 0.01
C SER A 145 -3.98 0.26 -1.27
N ILE A 146 -2.88 0.36 -2.00
CA ILE A 146 -2.80 0.97 -3.33
C ILE A 146 -2.23 -0.08 -4.28
N THR A 147 -2.88 -0.30 -5.41
CA THR A 147 -2.39 -1.24 -6.42
C THR A 147 -2.43 -0.63 -7.82
N GLY A 148 -1.55 -1.13 -8.70
CA GLY A 148 -1.48 -0.70 -10.08
C GLY A 148 -1.04 -1.81 -11.03
#